data_93fff5718f520cbd0795530e093d5930
#
_entry.id   93fff5718f520cbd0795530e093d5930
#
_cell.length_a   1.000
_cell.length_b   1.000
_cell.length_c   1.000
_cell.angle_alpha   90.00
_cell.angle_beta   90.00
_cell.angle_gamma   90.00
#
_symmetry.space_group_name_H-M   'P 1'
#
loop_
_entity.id
_entity.type
_entity.pdbx_description
1 polymer ?
#
loop_
_entity_poly.entity_id
_entity_poly.type
_entity_poly.pdbx_seq_one_letter_code
_entity_poly.pdbx_strand_id
1 'polypeptide(L)'
;MWLPWLAQHKMASKPAIRFPNDSRSYDATRRAVRFWGHDRSMEATFFMTAEALARLQPALQPDAAGLLRAFDANRDRIYAIAAKVYARGRKDSYDLIAADV
;
A
#
# COMPACT_ATOMS: atom_id res chain seq x y z
N MET A 1 -15.06 -27.24 22.82
CA MET A 1 -14.79 -26.92 22.54
C MET A 1 -14.49 -26.31 21.68
N TRP A 2 -14.38 -25.90 21.04
CA TRP A 2 -14.09 -25.33 20.33
C TRP A 2 -13.26 -24.42 19.90
N LEU A 3 -12.65 -24.17 20.07
CA LEU A 3 -11.74 -23.08 20.14
C LEU A 3 -10.63 -23.14 19.11
N PRO A 4 -10.06 -24.26 18.76
CA PRO A 4 -9.12 -24.35 17.64
C PRO A 4 -9.69 -23.79 16.35
N TRP A 5 -10.97 -23.95 16.18
CA TRP A 5 -11.66 -23.40 15.04
C TRP A 5 -11.59 -21.87 15.02
N LEU A 6 -11.81 -21.24 16.17
CA LEU A 6 -11.75 -19.79 16.28
C LEU A 6 -10.34 -19.27 16.01
N ALA A 7 -9.33 -19.96 16.50
CA ALA A 7 -7.96 -19.56 16.26
C ALA A 7 -7.63 -19.60 14.78
N GLN A 8 -8.05 -20.64 14.08
CA GLN A 8 -7.82 -20.73 12.66
C GLN A 8 -8.56 -19.64 11.88
N HIS A 9 -9.75 -19.34 12.33
CA HIS A 9 -10.55 -18.30 11.70
C HIS A 9 -9.85 -16.93 11.80
N LYS A 10 -9.28 -16.61 12.96
CA LYS A 10 -8.53 -15.38 13.13
C LYS A 10 -7.30 -15.34 12.22
N MET A 11 -6.61 -16.44 12.08
CA MET A 11 -5.45 -16.52 11.21
C MET A 11 -5.84 -16.32 9.75
N ALA A 12 -7.04 -16.74 9.38
CA ALA A 12 -7.53 -16.55 8.03
C ALA A 12 -7.79 -15.08 7.69
N SER A 13 -7.74 -14.18 8.69
CA SER A 13 -7.95 -12.75 8.46
C SER A 13 -6.68 -12.03 7.97
N LYS A 14 -5.59 -12.74 7.77
CA LYS A 14 -4.38 -12.13 7.19
C LYS A 14 -4.68 -11.54 5.83
N PRO A 15 -4.05 -10.39 5.50
CA PRO A 15 -4.24 -9.83 4.17
C PRO A 15 -3.83 -10.82 3.10
N ALA A 16 -4.66 -10.95 2.07
CA ALA A 16 -4.38 -11.83 0.95
C ALA A 16 -3.52 -11.14 -0.10
N ILE A 17 -3.39 -9.83 -0.03
CA ILE A 17 -2.67 -9.06 -1.03
C ILE A 17 -1.16 -9.25 -0.90
N ARG A 18 -0.48 -9.38 -2.04
CA ARG A 18 0.97 -9.50 -2.12
C ARG A 18 1.52 -8.48 -3.09
N PHE A 19 2.80 -8.18 -2.95
CA PHE A 19 3.47 -7.18 -3.80
C PHE A 19 4.72 -7.80 -4.42
N PRO A 20 4.54 -8.74 -5.36
CA PRO A 20 5.67 -9.43 -5.98
C PRO A 20 6.41 -8.60 -7.02
N ASN A 21 5.82 -7.50 -7.47
CA ASN A 21 6.33 -6.69 -8.56
C ASN A 21 6.80 -5.35 -7.99
N ASP A 22 8.06 -4.99 -8.25
CA ASP A 22 8.66 -3.75 -7.78
C ASP A 22 8.33 -2.54 -8.65
N SER A 23 7.56 -2.71 -9.71
CA SER A 23 7.21 -1.61 -10.60
C SER A 23 6.44 -0.53 -9.86
N ARG A 24 6.79 0.70 -10.14
CA ARG A 24 6.09 1.87 -9.62
C ARG A 24 6.31 3.02 -10.59
N SER A 25 5.42 3.99 -10.58
CA SER A 25 5.54 5.17 -11.43
C SER A 25 4.93 6.37 -10.71
N TYR A 26 5.39 7.56 -11.08
CA TYR A 26 4.83 8.79 -10.54
C TYR A 26 3.68 9.25 -11.42
N ASP A 27 2.52 9.50 -10.80
CA ASP A 27 1.35 10.07 -11.47
C ASP A 27 1.29 11.55 -11.10
N ALA A 28 1.65 12.42 -12.05
CA ALA A 28 1.72 13.85 -11.81
C ALA A 28 0.33 14.46 -11.56
N THR A 29 -0.70 13.94 -12.21
CA THR A 29 -2.05 14.44 -12.05
C THR A 29 -2.55 14.20 -10.62
N ARG A 30 -2.29 13.02 -10.08
CA ARG A 30 -2.71 12.65 -8.73
C ARG A 30 -1.69 13.06 -7.66
N ARG A 31 -0.49 13.44 -8.07
CA ARG A 31 0.63 13.69 -7.17
C ARG A 31 0.83 12.51 -6.23
N ALA A 32 1.01 11.35 -6.83
CA ALA A 32 1.09 10.10 -6.08
C ALA A 32 1.99 9.11 -6.80
N VAL A 33 2.56 8.18 -6.06
CA VAL A 33 3.29 7.06 -6.63
C VAL A 33 2.31 5.90 -6.81
N ARG A 34 2.19 5.45 -8.05
CA ARG A 34 1.33 4.35 -8.42
C ARG A 34 2.11 3.05 -8.32
N PHE A 35 1.48 2.04 -7.71
CA PHE A 35 2.06 0.71 -7.62
C PHE A 35 0.95 -0.33 -7.56
N TRP A 36 1.32 -1.60 -7.61
CA TRP A 36 0.35 -2.67 -7.77
C TRP A 36 0.60 -3.80 -6.79
N GLY A 37 -0.51 -4.38 -6.32
CA GLY A 37 -0.49 -5.62 -5.58
C GLY A 37 -1.33 -6.66 -6.28
N HIS A 38 -1.24 -7.88 -5.81
CA HIS A 38 -1.99 -9.01 -6.37
C HIS A 38 -2.67 -9.79 -5.26
N ASP A 39 -3.94 -10.04 -5.44
CA ASP A 39 -4.73 -10.92 -4.60
C ASP A 39 -5.14 -12.09 -5.48
N ARG A 40 -4.35 -13.16 -5.44
CA ARG A 40 -4.48 -14.29 -6.36
C ARG A 40 -4.26 -13.79 -7.79
N SER A 41 -5.25 -13.98 -8.68
CA SER A 41 -5.14 -13.53 -10.06
C SER A 41 -5.60 -12.08 -10.25
N MET A 42 -6.09 -11.43 -9.20
CA MET A 42 -6.62 -10.07 -9.31
C MET A 42 -5.55 -9.05 -8.97
N GLU A 43 -5.36 -8.09 -9.87
CA GLU A 43 -4.44 -6.99 -9.64
C GLU A 43 -5.18 -5.85 -8.94
N ALA A 44 -4.53 -5.24 -7.96
CA ALA A 44 -5.05 -4.08 -7.27
C ALA A 44 -4.09 -2.90 -7.47
N THR A 45 -4.63 -1.75 -7.83
CA THR A 45 -3.85 -0.54 -8.08
C THR A 45 -3.91 0.37 -6.86
N PHE A 46 -2.74 0.85 -6.44
CA PHE A 46 -2.59 1.74 -5.29
C PHE A 46 -1.92 3.04 -5.70
N PHE A 47 -2.30 4.10 -5.02
CA PHE A 47 -1.70 5.42 -5.17
C PHE A 47 -1.24 5.90 -3.80
N MET A 48 0.07 6.00 -3.61
CA MET A 48 0.63 6.58 -2.38
C MET A 48 0.80 8.07 -2.60
N THR A 49 0.01 8.88 -1.90
CA THR A 49 0.03 10.33 -2.12
C THR A 49 1.35 10.95 -1.66
N ALA A 50 1.69 12.10 -2.26
CA ALA A 50 2.88 12.85 -1.85
C ALA A 50 2.81 13.22 -0.38
N GLU A 51 1.62 13.57 0.12
CA GLU A 51 1.42 13.92 1.52
C GLU A 51 1.68 12.72 2.44
N ALA A 52 1.23 11.55 2.03
CA ALA A 52 1.48 10.33 2.80
C ALA A 52 2.97 9.98 2.83
N LEU A 53 3.66 10.12 1.69
CA LEU A 53 5.10 9.91 1.63
C LEU A 53 5.85 10.89 2.52
N ALA A 54 5.42 12.14 2.55
CA ALA A 54 6.05 13.15 3.41
C ALA A 54 5.88 12.82 4.89
N ARG A 55 4.81 12.14 5.27
CA ARG A 55 4.66 11.68 6.65
C ARG A 55 5.64 10.59 6.99
N LEU A 56 5.92 9.69 6.05
CA LEU A 56 6.93 8.65 6.26
C LEU A 56 8.35 9.21 6.26
N GLN A 57 8.59 10.21 5.41
CA GLN A 57 9.94 10.75 5.20
C GLN A 57 9.84 12.26 5.00
N PRO A 58 9.77 13.04 6.10
CA PRO A 58 9.58 14.49 6.01
C PRO A 58 10.67 15.22 5.21
N ALA A 59 11.88 14.66 5.17
CA ALA A 59 13.01 15.30 4.48
C ALA A 59 13.08 14.97 2.99
N LEU A 60 12.07 14.30 2.43
CA LEU A 60 12.11 13.96 1.01
C LEU A 60 12.11 15.19 0.12
N GLN A 61 12.69 15.08 -1.07
CA GLN A 61 12.56 16.07 -2.12
C GLN A 61 11.17 15.92 -2.75
N PRO A 62 10.38 17.01 -2.87
CA PRO A 62 8.98 16.88 -3.30
C PRO A 62 8.79 16.83 -4.81
N ASP A 63 9.80 16.51 -5.58
CA ASP A 63 9.67 16.29 -7.02
C ASP A 63 9.46 14.81 -7.33
N ALA A 64 9.19 14.49 -8.59
CA ALA A 64 8.91 13.10 -8.99
C ALA A 64 10.02 12.14 -8.57
N ALA A 65 11.27 12.51 -8.82
CA ALA A 65 12.41 11.67 -8.50
C ALA A 65 12.54 11.47 -6.98
N GLY A 66 12.34 12.53 -6.20
CA GLY A 66 12.41 12.47 -4.75
C GLY A 66 11.31 11.61 -4.16
N LEU A 67 10.10 11.72 -4.71
CA LEU A 67 8.97 10.91 -4.26
C LEU A 67 9.19 9.43 -4.57
N LEU A 68 9.72 9.12 -5.75
CA LEU A 68 10.04 7.73 -6.11
C LEU A 68 11.14 7.16 -5.22
N ARG A 69 12.17 7.95 -4.91
CA ARG A 69 13.22 7.50 -3.99
C ARG A 69 12.68 7.25 -2.58
N ALA A 70 11.81 8.13 -2.11
CA ALA A 70 11.19 7.95 -0.79
C ALA A 70 10.31 6.71 -0.76
N PHE A 71 9.58 6.45 -1.84
CA PHE A 71 8.79 5.23 -1.98
C PHE A 71 9.68 4.00 -1.87
N ASP A 72 10.76 3.96 -2.65
CA ASP A 72 11.67 2.81 -2.65
C ASP A 72 12.31 2.57 -1.29
N ALA A 73 12.62 3.64 -0.58
CA ALA A 73 13.25 3.54 0.74
C ALA A 73 12.27 3.05 1.82
N ASN A 74 10.97 3.12 1.57
CA ASN A 74 9.94 2.80 2.56
C ASN A 74 8.99 1.70 2.10
N ARG A 75 9.39 0.87 1.15
CA ARG A 75 8.51 -0.13 0.53
C ARG A 75 7.82 -1.04 1.53
N ASP A 76 8.56 -1.56 2.50
CA ASP A 76 7.97 -2.50 3.45
C ASP A 76 6.85 -1.85 4.25
N ARG A 77 7.05 -0.62 4.69
CA ARG A 77 6.03 0.13 5.43
C ARG A 77 4.85 0.46 4.54
N ILE A 78 5.11 0.84 3.30
CA ILE A 78 4.06 1.19 2.35
C ILE A 78 3.21 -0.03 2.02
N TYR A 79 3.83 -1.17 1.81
CA TYR A 79 3.09 -2.40 1.53
C TYR A 79 2.23 -2.83 2.73
N ALA A 80 2.72 -2.63 3.94
CA ALA A 80 1.93 -2.92 5.13
C ALA A 80 0.71 -2.00 5.23
N ILE A 81 0.88 -0.72 4.93
CA ILE A 81 -0.22 0.25 4.91
C ILE A 81 -1.22 -0.14 3.82
N ALA A 82 -0.73 -0.45 2.63
CA ALA A 82 -1.57 -0.85 1.50
C ALA A 82 -2.41 -2.08 1.83
N ALA A 83 -1.81 -3.06 2.50
CA ALA A 83 -2.54 -4.27 2.89
C ALA A 83 -3.68 -3.95 3.85
N LYS A 84 -3.47 -3.04 4.79
CA LYS A 84 -4.52 -2.61 5.71
C LYS A 84 -5.66 -1.90 4.99
N VAL A 85 -5.31 -0.99 4.08
CA VAL A 85 -6.32 -0.26 3.31
C VAL A 85 -7.11 -1.22 2.43
N TYR A 86 -6.43 -2.15 1.79
CA TYR A 86 -7.07 -3.16 0.95
C TYR A 86 -8.07 -3.99 1.75
N ALA A 87 -7.72 -4.35 2.98
CA ALA A 87 -8.56 -5.20 3.83
C ALA A 87 -9.85 -4.51 4.26
N ARG A 88 -9.94 -3.18 4.15
CA ARG A 88 -11.15 -2.44 4.54
C ARG A 88 -12.31 -2.63 3.57
N GLY A 89 -12.04 -3.04 2.34
CA GLY A 89 -13.08 -3.26 1.36
C GLY A 89 -12.57 -3.15 -0.05
N ARG A 90 -13.27 -3.79 -0.97
CA ARG A 90 -12.87 -3.86 -2.36
C ARG A 90 -13.24 -2.58 -3.09
N LYS A 91 -12.29 -2.04 -3.87
CA LYS A 91 -12.47 -0.83 -4.66
C LYS A 91 -11.79 -1.00 -6.02
N ASP A 92 -12.05 -0.08 -6.94
CA ASP A 92 -11.39 -0.04 -8.25
C ASP A 92 -9.92 0.35 -8.10
N SER A 93 -9.64 1.27 -7.19
CA SER A 93 -8.28 1.64 -6.83
C SER A 93 -8.26 2.10 -5.39
N TYR A 94 -7.05 2.19 -4.83
CA TYR A 94 -6.86 2.46 -3.41
C TYR A 94 -5.91 3.64 -3.24
N ASP A 95 -6.37 4.66 -2.51
CA ASP A 95 -5.54 5.82 -2.19
C ASP A 95 -4.98 5.67 -0.78
N LEU A 96 -3.64 5.74 -0.67
CA LEU A 96 -2.98 5.76 0.63
C LEU A 96 -2.70 7.21 0.95
N ILE A 97 -3.46 7.75 1.88
CA ILE A 97 -3.41 9.16 2.24
C ILE A 97 -2.65 9.34 3.55
N ALA A 98 -2.38 10.60 3.91
CA ALA A 98 -1.61 10.89 5.12
C ALA A 98 -2.22 10.27 6.37
N ALA A 99 -3.55 10.20 6.44
CA ALA A 99 -4.23 9.61 7.59
C ALA A 99 -3.98 8.09 7.73
N ASP A 100 -3.55 7.43 6.66
CA ASP A 100 -3.27 5.99 6.68
C ASP A 100 -1.88 5.65 7.21
N VAL A 101 -1.04 6.64 7.35
CA VAL A 101 0.37 6.48 7.73
C VAL A 101 0.59 6.50 9.24
#